data_b48c4b43c33c001e684239fe718fc935
#
_entry.id   b48c4b43c33c001e684239fe718fc935
#
_cell.length_a   1.000
_cell.length_b   1.000
_cell.length_c   1.000
_cell.angle_alpha   90.00
_cell.angle_beta   90.00
_cell.angle_gamma   90.00
#
_symmetry.space_group_name_H-M   'P 1'
#
loop_
_entity.id
_entity.type
_entity.pdbx_description
1 polymer ?
#
loop_
_entity_poly.entity_id
_entity_poly.type
_entity_poly.pdbx_seq_one_letter_code
_entity_poly.pdbx_strand_id
1 'polypeptide(L)'
;IILIFIFIVYFVSIELKDRSLVNNQYKGKIKSANLSVDYEINQVMKDIDKLGLNTVNVPIIINVESINSDIMSIDNNSKEKAIKLIKKLNKKGISTILEAYPWIENGKLYETDWNPINKKRFFYTWQNAILNELIIDVANPLDVNVLNIGSNFVHLEEYQQNWGEIIDFVQSKFDGLVTYRTNWWYTKKDDLSSKLFYEQKLNNNFFDKLDFISIAAYFELSNKPVNTVDELISALHSSTVNNRGQNIKQEIYNLYKAHRKPIFFGELGFSNRESASSQPWNHTPSKVVNGEEQARCFEAYKKVFENEDWINGFSVFCVGKIDDEKNFYPSKESIKVIKSWYE
;
A
#
# COMPACT_ATOMS: atom_id res chain seq x y z
N ILE A 1 7.34 37.21 23.55
CA ILE A 1 5.91 36.81 23.50
C ILE A 1 5.41 36.81 22.03
N ILE A 2 5.71 37.83 21.22
CA ILE A 2 5.29 37.95 19.82
C ILE A 2 5.94 36.88 18.93
N LEU A 3 7.22 36.53 19.14
CA LEU A 3 7.93 35.47 18.39
C LEU A 3 7.36 34.08 18.65
N ILE A 4 6.92 33.80 19.89
CA ILE A 4 6.30 32.51 20.24
C ILE A 4 4.94 32.39 19.58
N PHE A 5 4.17 33.48 19.46
CA PHE A 5 2.88 33.47 18.78
C PHE A 5 3.00 33.26 17.28
N ILE A 6 4.03 33.83 16.64
CA ILE A 6 4.32 33.61 15.21
C ILE A 6 4.72 32.16 14.96
N PHE A 7 5.51 31.53 15.82
CA PHE A 7 5.90 30.12 15.71
C PHE A 7 4.70 29.17 15.88
N ILE A 8 3.81 29.44 16.82
CA ILE A 8 2.59 28.66 17.06
C ILE A 8 1.62 28.76 15.86
N VAL A 9 1.44 30.00 15.36
CA VAL A 9 0.57 30.21 14.17
C VAL A 9 1.16 29.57 12.90
N TYR A 10 2.48 29.59 12.74
CA TYR A 10 3.17 28.93 11.64
C TYR A 10 3.07 27.40 11.74
N PHE A 11 3.26 26.82 12.93
CA PHE A 11 3.10 25.37 13.17
C PHE A 11 1.66 24.91 12.99
N VAL A 12 0.68 25.65 13.49
CA VAL A 12 -0.75 25.35 13.31
C VAL A 12 -1.18 25.49 11.84
N SER A 13 -0.61 26.45 11.10
CA SER A 13 -0.90 26.60 9.67
C SER A 13 -0.26 25.50 8.82
N ILE A 14 0.89 24.94 9.21
CA ILE A 14 1.51 23.79 8.56
C ILE A 14 0.70 22.49 8.84
N GLU A 15 0.30 22.25 10.10
CA GLU A 15 -0.57 21.09 10.42
C GLU A 15 -1.93 21.16 9.71
N LEU A 16 -2.52 22.34 9.59
CA LEU A 16 -3.77 22.56 8.88
C LEU A 16 -3.61 22.38 7.35
N LYS A 17 -2.44 22.73 6.79
CA LYS A 17 -2.16 22.57 5.38
C LYS A 17 -2.01 21.10 5.00
N ASP A 18 -1.33 20.28 5.81
CA ASP A 18 -1.17 18.82 5.58
C ASP A 18 -2.53 18.09 5.66
N ARG A 19 -3.37 18.41 6.65
CA ARG A 19 -4.72 17.86 6.74
C ARG A 19 -5.64 18.31 5.60
N SER A 20 -5.47 19.54 5.11
CA SER A 20 -6.30 20.08 4.02
C SER A 20 -5.99 19.47 2.66
N LEU A 21 -4.73 19.07 2.39
CA LEU A 21 -4.34 18.46 1.10
C LEU A 21 -4.97 17.09 0.92
N VAL A 22 -4.87 16.18 1.90
CA VAL A 22 -5.51 14.87 1.84
C VAL A 22 -7.04 15.02 1.77
N ASN A 23 -7.65 15.87 2.61
CA ASN A 23 -9.10 16.07 2.64
C ASN A 23 -9.66 16.82 1.43
N ASN A 24 -8.86 17.67 0.76
CA ASN A 24 -9.29 18.37 -0.44
C ASN A 24 -9.22 17.49 -1.70
N GLN A 25 -8.28 16.56 -1.74
CA GLN A 25 -8.09 15.66 -2.88
C GLN A 25 -9.02 14.44 -2.83
N TYR A 26 -9.32 13.96 -1.63
CA TYR A 26 -10.30 12.88 -1.40
C TYR A 26 -11.45 13.38 -0.53
N LYS A 27 -12.64 13.45 -1.10
CA LYS A 27 -13.88 13.69 -0.33
C LYS A 27 -14.24 12.45 0.48
N GLY A 28 -13.47 12.15 1.54
CA GLY A 28 -13.64 10.97 2.37
C GLY A 28 -12.49 9.96 2.26
N LYS A 29 -12.73 8.74 2.69
CA LYS A 29 -11.73 7.66 2.70
C LYS A 29 -11.39 7.16 1.28
N ILE A 30 -10.15 6.73 1.08
CA ILE A 30 -9.70 6.09 -0.16
C ILE A 30 -10.20 4.65 -0.18
N LYS A 31 -10.98 4.32 -1.19
CA LYS A 31 -11.51 2.99 -1.45
C LYS A 31 -10.95 2.52 -2.78
N SER A 32 -9.79 1.84 -2.73
CA SER A 32 -8.98 1.49 -3.89
C SER A 32 -8.86 -0.01 -4.11
N ALA A 33 -8.31 -0.38 -5.27
CA ALA A 33 -7.78 -1.72 -5.51
C ALA A 33 -6.46 -1.65 -6.28
N ASN A 34 -5.56 -2.58 -5.97
CA ASN A 34 -4.34 -2.85 -6.73
C ASN A 34 -4.68 -3.67 -7.97
N LEU A 35 -4.06 -3.34 -9.07
CA LEU A 35 -4.22 -4.09 -10.31
C LEU A 35 -3.15 -5.18 -10.43
N SER A 36 -3.56 -6.34 -10.92
CA SER A 36 -2.63 -7.33 -11.44
C SER A 36 -1.81 -6.72 -12.59
N VAL A 37 -0.54 -7.03 -12.74
CA VAL A 37 0.33 -6.49 -13.81
C VAL A 37 -0.21 -6.78 -15.22
N ASP A 38 -0.93 -7.88 -15.38
CA ASP A 38 -1.56 -8.33 -16.61
C ASP A 38 -3.04 -7.94 -16.74
N TYR A 39 -3.51 -6.98 -15.91
CA TYR A 39 -4.89 -6.51 -15.87
C TYR A 39 -5.49 -6.23 -17.25
N GLU A 40 -6.80 -6.38 -17.36
CA GLU A 40 -7.59 -6.03 -18.54
C GLU A 40 -8.39 -4.75 -18.26
N ILE A 41 -8.22 -3.72 -19.09
CA ILE A 41 -8.86 -2.40 -18.86
C ILE A 41 -10.40 -2.54 -18.71
N ASN A 42 -11.03 -3.37 -19.51
CA ASN A 42 -12.48 -3.57 -19.43
C ASN A 42 -12.91 -4.28 -18.14
N GLN A 43 -12.06 -5.20 -17.62
CA GLN A 43 -12.32 -5.84 -16.35
C GLN A 43 -12.14 -4.86 -15.19
N VAL A 44 -11.10 -4.01 -15.22
CA VAL A 44 -10.91 -2.94 -14.22
C VAL A 44 -12.15 -2.04 -14.12
N MET A 45 -12.70 -1.61 -15.27
CA MET A 45 -13.90 -0.76 -15.28
C MET A 45 -15.12 -1.43 -14.66
N LYS A 46 -15.26 -2.76 -14.84
CA LYS A 46 -16.33 -3.56 -14.17
C LYS A 46 -16.09 -3.69 -12.67
N ASP A 47 -14.83 -3.91 -12.26
CA ASP A 47 -14.46 -4.11 -10.86
C ASP A 47 -14.67 -2.83 -10.04
N ILE A 48 -14.42 -1.65 -10.62
CA ILE A 48 -14.71 -0.36 -9.99
C ILE A 48 -16.19 -0.27 -9.56
N ASP A 49 -17.10 -0.57 -10.49
CA ASP A 49 -18.55 -0.51 -10.21
C ASP A 49 -18.99 -1.61 -9.25
N LYS A 50 -18.41 -2.80 -9.40
CA LYS A 50 -18.73 -3.98 -8.60
C LYS A 50 -18.33 -3.81 -7.13
N LEU A 51 -17.18 -3.20 -6.88
CA LEU A 51 -16.62 -2.98 -5.55
C LEU A 51 -16.92 -1.59 -4.97
N GLY A 52 -17.49 -0.69 -5.75
CA GLY A 52 -17.78 0.68 -5.34
C GLY A 52 -16.49 1.48 -5.06
N LEU A 53 -15.47 1.34 -5.92
CA LEU A 53 -14.18 2.02 -5.75
C LEU A 53 -14.25 3.47 -6.18
N ASN A 54 -13.51 4.34 -5.48
CA ASN A 54 -13.28 5.73 -5.85
C ASN A 54 -11.87 5.97 -6.39
N THR A 55 -11.00 4.99 -6.28
CA THR A 55 -9.57 5.06 -6.61
C THR A 55 -9.09 3.73 -7.19
N VAL A 56 -8.05 3.77 -8.05
CA VAL A 56 -7.37 2.56 -8.56
C VAL A 56 -5.86 2.75 -8.43
N ASN A 57 -5.16 1.75 -7.91
CA ASN A 57 -3.71 1.70 -7.90
C ASN A 57 -3.21 1.08 -9.21
N VAL A 58 -2.60 1.90 -10.06
CA VAL A 58 -2.18 1.55 -11.43
C VAL A 58 -0.68 1.33 -11.46
N PRO A 59 -0.21 0.08 -11.67
CA PRO A 59 1.22 -0.20 -11.77
C PRO A 59 1.77 0.14 -13.16
N ILE A 60 3.01 0.67 -13.18
CA ILE A 60 3.88 0.67 -14.35
C ILE A 60 5.08 -0.20 -14.05
N ILE A 61 5.31 -1.19 -14.89
CA ILE A 61 6.38 -2.18 -14.72
C ILE A 61 7.75 -1.53 -14.88
N ILE A 62 8.61 -1.77 -13.90
CA ILE A 62 10.02 -1.44 -13.91
C ILE A 62 10.81 -2.74 -14.03
N ASN A 63 11.38 -2.99 -15.20
CA ASN A 63 12.17 -4.18 -15.44
C ASN A 63 13.47 -4.14 -14.64
N VAL A 64 13.74 -5.19 -13.88
CA VAL A 64 14.93 -5.39 -13.06
C VAL A 64 15.49 -6.78 -13.34
N GLU A 65 16.77 -6.88 -13.70
CA GLU A 65 17.37 -8.14 -14.15
C GLU A 65 17.49 -9.18 -13.02
N SER A 66 17.86 -8.72 -11.82
CA SER A 66 18.00 -9.60 -10.63
C SER A 66 17.81 -8.83 -9.33
N ILE A 67 17.65 -9.55 -8.23
CA ILE A 67 17.53 -8.95 -6.87
C ILE A 67 18.75 -8.13 -6.43
N ASN A 68 19.90 -8.33 -7.08
CA ASN A 68 21.14 -7.59 -6.80
C ASN A 68 21.39 -6.46 -7.79
N SER A 69 20.54 -6.31 -8.82
CA SER A 69 20.72 -5.30 -9.87
C SER A 69 20.33 -3.92 -9.40
N ASP A 70 21.14 -2.93 -9.74
CA ASP A 70 20.88 -1.50 -9.64
C ASP A 70 20.58 -0.87 -11.02
N ILE A 71 20.48 -1.72 -12.06
CA ILE A 71 20.07 -1.37 -13.40
C ILE A 71 18.59 -1.68 -13.55
N MET A 72 17.82 -0.70 -14.00
CA MET A 72 16.38 -0.80 -14.16
C MET A 72 15.88 0.05 -15.32
N SER A 73 14.74 -0.31 -15.89
CA SER A 73 14.13 0.43 -17.00
C SER A 73 12.61 0.33 -16.96
N ILE A 74 11.92 1.38 -17.40
CA ILE A 74 10.47 1.38 -17.53
C ILE A 74 10.05 0.47 -18.70
N ASP A 75 9.06 -0.39 -18.48
CA ASP A 75 8.41 -1.12 -19.56
C ASP A 75 7.43 -0.21 -20.29
N ASN A 76 7.75 0.11 -21.55
CA ASN A 76 6.94 1.04 -22.36
C ASN A 76 5.54 0.51 -22.65
N ASN A 77 5.35 -0.80 -22.79
CA ASN A 77 4.02 -1.36 -23.04
C ASN A 77 3.11 -1.19 -21.81
N SER A 78 3.63 -1.44 -20.61
CA SER A 78 2.91 -1.21 -19.37
C SER A 78 2.62 0.28 -19.16
N LYS A 79 3.57 1.18 -19.46
CA LYS A 79 3.38 2.63 -19.41
C LYS A 79 2.26 3.10 -20.35
N GLU A 80 2.28 2.67 -21.60
CA GLU A 80 1.20 3.01 -22.55
C GLU A 80 -0.18 2.47 -22.11
N LYS A 81 -0.21 1.25 -21.56
CA LYS A 81 -1.43 0.63 -21.04
C LYS A 81 -1.97 1.40 -19.85
N ALA A 82 -1.09 1.81 -18.91
CA ALA A 82 -1.45 2.65 -17.77
C ALA A 82 -2.02 4.00 -18.22
N ILE A 83 -1.39 4.69 -19.18
CA ILE A 83 -1.89 5.95 -19.75
C ILE A 83 -3.30 5.79 -20.32
N LYS A 84 -3.56 4.69 -21.07
CA LYS A 84 -4.89 4.40 -21.63
C LYS A 84 -5.94 4.19 -20.54
N LEU A 85 -5.57 3.50 -19.46
CA LEU A 85 -6.45 3.27 -18.32
C LEU A 85 -6.71 4.56 -17.56
N ILE A 86 -5.68 5.33 -17.17
CA ILE A 86 -5.81 6.57 -16.40
C ILE A 86 -6.73 7.57 -17.12
N LYS A 87 -6.61 7.72 -18.44
CA LYS A 87 -7.54 8.55 -19.24
C LYS A 87 -9.01 8.10 -19.11
N LYS A 88 -9.27 6.80 -18.95
CA LYS A 88 -10.64 6.28 -18.73
C LYS A 88 -11.10 6.53 -17.29
N LEU A 89 -10.20 6.37 -16.31
CA LEU A 89 -10.48 6.63 -14.90
C LEU A 89 -10.85 8.10 -14.69
N ASN A 90 -10.06 9.02 -15.24
CA ASN A 90 -10.33 10.48 -15.19
C ASN A 90 -11.71 10.83 -15.76
N LYS A 91 -12.08 10.26 -16.93
CA LYS A 91 -13.41 10.46 -17.52
C LYS A 91 -14.56 9.96 -16.63
N LYS A 92 -14.29 8.98 -15.78
CA LYS A 92 -15.27 8.42 -14.84
C LYS A 92 -15.24 9.11 -13.47
N GLY A 93 -14.30 10.04 -13.24
CA GLY A 93 -14.09 10.70 -11.95
C GLY A 93 -13.49 9.77 -10.89
N ILE A 94 -12.73 8.75 -11.32
CA ILE A 94 -12.02 7.82 -10.44
C ILE A 94 -10.58 8.28 -10.28
N SER A 95 -10.14 8.42 -9.05
CA SER A 95 -8.76 8.80 -8.70
C SER A 95 -7.75 7.70 -9.03
N THR A 96 -6.50 8.11 -9.23
CA THR A 96 -5.39 7.19 -9.54
C THR A 96 -4.28 7.31 -8.50
N ILE A 97 -3.83 6.18 -7.99
CA ILE A 97 -2.52 6.02 -7.35
C ILE A 97 -1.60 5.40 -8.41
N LEU A 98 -0.57 6.11 -8.84
CA LEU A 98 0.42 5.58 -9.78
C LEU A 98 1.55 4.91 -9.00
N GLU A 99 1.95 3.72 -9.43
CA GLU A 99 2.99 2.94 -8.78
C GLU A 99 4.10 2.53 -9.75
N ALA A 100 5.36 2.83 -9.39
CA ALA A 100 6.53 2.23 -10.04
C ALA A 100 6.69 0.80 -9.49
N TYR A 101 6.30 -0.22 -10.25
CA TYR A 101 6.25 -1.61 -9.82
C TYR A 101 7.46 -2.41 -10.32
N PRO A 102 8.40 -2.83 -9.44
CA PRO A 102 9.55 -3.64 -9.85
C PRO A 102 9.12 -5.02 -10.35
N TRP A 103 9.64 -5.41 -11.51
CA TRP A 103 9.41 -6.70 -12.14
C TRP A 103 10.75 -7.44 -12.25
N ILE A 104 11.12 -8.11 -11.15
CA ILE A 104 12.44 -8.70 -10.95
C ILE A 104 12.48 -10.09 -11.58
N GLU A 105 13.48 -10.37 -12.40
CA GLU A 105 13.64 -11.63 -13.13
C GLU A 105 12.35 -12.07 -13.86
N ASN A 106 11.69 -11.13 -14.54
CA ASN A 106 10.40 -11.35 -15.18
C ASN A 106 9.31 -11.81 -14.21
N GLY A 107 9.29 -11.24 -12.99
CA GLY A 107 8.28 -11.48 -11.96
C GLY A 107 8.45 -12.79 -11.20
N LYS A 108 9.61 -13.40 -11.25
CA LYS A 108 9.93 -14.62 -10.48
C LYS A 108 10.28 -14.33 -9.03
N LEU A 109 10.78 -13.13 -8.77
CA LEU A 109 11.25 -12.69 -7.46
C LEU A 109 10.48 -11.46 -7.00
N TYR A 110 10.42 -11.27 -5.69
CA TYR A 110 9.67 -10.19 -5.06
C TYR A 110 10.54 -8.98 -4.75
N GLU A 111 9.94 -7.82 -4.72
CA GLU A 111 10.57 -6.56 -4.33
C GLU A 111 11.09 -6.57 -2.88
N THR A 112 10.53 -7.41 -2.01
CA THR A 112 11.02 -7.64 -0.63
C THR A 112 12.44 -8.22 -0.59
N ASP A 113 12.84 -8.95 -1.64
CA ASP A 113 14.17 -9.57 -1.74
C ASP A 113 15.16 -8.66 -2.48
N TRP A 114 14.68 -7.54 -3.06
CA TRP A 114 15.53 -6.65 -3.86
C TRP A 114 16.57 -5.93 -3.01
N ASN A 115 17.83 -6.27 -3.22
CA ASN A 115 18.96 -5.74 -2.47
C ASN A 115 20.11 -5.33 -3.43
N PRO A 116 19.96 -4.23 -4.18
CA PRO A 116 20.95 -3.78 -5.14
C PRO A 116 22.34 -3.66 -4.54
N ILE A 117 23.39 -4.12 -5.23
CA ILE A 117 24.77 -4.05 -4.73
C ILE A 117 25.22 -2.59 -4.59
N ASN A 118 24.93 -1.75 -5.57
CA ASN A 118 25.29 -0.33 -5.56
C ASN A 118 24.08 0.53 -5.17
N LYS A 119 23.88 0.73 -3.85
CA LYS A 119 22.79 1.55 -3.32
C LYS A 119 22.78 2.98 -3.87
N LYS A 120 23.95 3.62 -3.98
CA LYS A 120 24.05 4.99 -4.50
C LYS A 120 23.54 5.09 -5.94
N ARG A 121 23.90 4.12 -6.78
CA ARG A 121 23.43 4.07 -8.17
C ARG A 121 21.94 3.75 -8.22
N PHE A 122 21.44 2.84 -7.36
CA PHE A 122 20.02 2.55 -7.24
C PHE A 122 19.23 3.83 -6.98
N PHE A 123 19.53 4.57 -5.91
CA PHE A 123 18.78 5.78 -5.54
C PHE A 123 18.86 6.85 -6.62
N TYR A 124 20.04 7.03 -7.23
CA TYR A 124 20.21 7.97 -8.35
C TYR A 124 19.33 7.58 -9.55
N THR A 125 19.35 6.32 -9.98
CA THR A 125 18.57 5.84 -11.13
C THR A 125 17.07 5.86 -10.83
N TRP A 126 16.68 5.40 -9.64
CA TRP A 126 15.28 5.40 -9.21
C TRP A 126 14.67 6.80 -9.25
N GLN A 127 15.37 7.79 -8.70
CA GLN A 127 14.93 9.18 -8.71
C GLN A 127 14.90 9.78 -10.11
N ASN A 128 16.05 9.74 -10.83
CA ASN A 128 16.27 10.57 -12.02
C ASN A 128 15.79 9.93 -13.33
N ALA A 129 15.84 8.60 -13.43
CA ALA A 129 15.36 7.89 -14.61
C ALA A 129 13.92 7.39 -14.42
N ILE A 130 13.61 6.75 -13.28
CA ILE A 130 12.30 6.12 -13.10
C ILE A 130 11.24 7.14 -12.65
N LEU A 131 11.35 7.67 -11.43
CA LEU A 131 10.31 8.56 -10.89
C LEU A 131 10.18 9.86 -11.70
N ASN A 132 11.30 10.45 -12.13
CA ASN A 132 11.26 11.66 -12.94
C ASN A 132 10.52 11.45 -14.29
N GLU A 133 10.75 10.34 -14.98
CA GLU A 133 10.05 10.02 -16.23
C GLU A 133 8.56 9.77 -15.97
N LEU A 134 8.22 9.02 -14.92
CA LEU A 134 6.81 8.79 -14.57
C LEU A 134 6.07 10.09 -14.22
N ILE A 135 6.74 11.05 -13.58
CA ILE A 135 6.16 12.37 -13.27
C ILE A 135 5.90 13.15 -14.56
N ILE A 136 6.90 13.24 -15.45
CA ILE A 136 6.84 14.06 -16.67
C ILE A 136 5.89 13.47 -17.71
N ASP A 137 5.95 12.15 -17.92
CA ASP A 137 5.22 11.49 -19.01
C ASP A 137 3.81 11.05 -18.63
N VAL A 138 3.56 10.81 -17.33
CA VAL A 138 2.31 10.18 -16.88
C VAL A 138 1.62 10.98 -15.79
N ALA A 139 2.29 11.22 -14.64
CA ALA A 139 1.60 11.72 -13.47
C ALA A 139 1.05 13.14 -13.68
N ASN A 140 1.88 14.08 -14.09
CA ASN A 140 1.46 15.48 -14.32
C ASN A 140 0.53 15.62 -15.54
N PRO A 141 0.85 15.04 -16.73
CA PRO A 141 -0.04 15.20 -17.90
C PRO A 141 -1.42 14.57 -17.75
N LEU A 142 -1.59 13.64 -16.80
CA LEU A 142 -2.85 12.94 -16.59
C LEU A 142 -3.50 13.25 -15.24
N ASP A 143 -3.06 14.29 -14.54
CA ASP A 143 -3.60 14.74 -13.26
C ASP A 143 -3.73 13.56 -12.25
N VAL A 144 -2.66 12.75 -12.15
CA VAL A 144 -2.62 11.64 -11.19
C VAL A 144 -2.72 12.19 -9.77
N ASN A 145 -3.54 11.56 -8.93
CA ASN A 145 -3.82 12.06 -7.59
C ASN A 145 -2.71 11.71 -6.58
N VAL A 146 -2.11 10.54 -6.70
CA VAL A 146 -1.09 10.04 -5.77
C VAL A 146 0.03 9.34 -6.53
N LEU A 147 1.27 9.57 -6.15
CA LEU A 147 2.44 8.81 -6.59
C LEU A 147 2.95 7.95 -5.42
N ASN A 148 2.92 6.62 -5.59
CA ASN A 148 3.58 5.69 -4.70
C ASN A 148 5.03 5.51 -5.17
N ILE A 149 5.99 6.09 -4.42
CA ILE A 149 7.39 6.21 -4.82
C ILE A 149 8.22 4.95 -4.57
N GLY A 150 7.65 3.95 -3.92
CA GLY A 150 8.30 2.66 -3.66
C GLY A 150 7.40 1.76 -2.82
N SER A 151 7.59 0.45 -2.96
CA SER A 151 6.76 -0.56 -2.30
C SER A 151 7.61 -1.71 -1.81
N ASN A 152 7.50 -2.02 -0.51
CA ASN A 152 8.07 -3.23 0.09
C ASN A 152 9.60 -3.36 -0.08
N PHE A 153 10.33 -2.25 -0.20
CA PHE A 153 11.80 -2.28 -0.38
C PHE A 153 12.52 -2.50 0.97
N VAL A 154 12.31 -3.67 1.56
CA VAL A 154 12.76 -4.01 2.92
C VAL A 154 14.24 -3.73 3.16
N HIS A 155 15.11 -4.06 2.19
CA HIS A 155 16.56 -3.84 2.27
C HIS A 155 17.01 -2.40 1.96
N LEU A 156 16.07 -1.51 1.67
CA LEU A 156 16.35 -0.13 1.28
C LEU A 156 15.70 0.90 2.23
N GLU A 157 14.79 0.47 3.10
CA GLU A 157 14.11 1.38 4.06
C GLU A 157 15.08 2.01 5.08
N GLU A 158 16.22 1.38 5.36
CA GLU A 158 17.25 1.93 6.25
C GLU A 158 17.95 3.18 5.70
N TYR A 159 17.91 3.40 4.38
CA TYR A 159 18.56 4.55 3.71
C TYR A 159 17.65 5.79 3.79
N GLN A 160 17.33 6.21 5.01
CA GLN A 160 16.33 7.25 5.30
C GLN A 160 16.64 8.59 4.64
N GLN A 161 17.92 9.00 4.60
CA GLN A 161 18.34 10.25 3.95
C GLN A 161 18.05 10.20 2.45
N ASN A 162 18.39 9.11 1.77
CA ASN A 162 18.16 8.97 0.34
C ASN A 162 16.67 8.98 -0.01
N TRP A 163 15.82 8.33 0.79
CA TRP A 163 14.37 8.42 0.63
C TRP A 163 13.86 9.82 0.87
N GLY A 164 14.39 10.51 1.89
CA GLY A 164 14.05 11.91 2.16
C GLY A 164 14.36 12.83 0.98
N GLU A 165 15.53 12.64 0.32
CA GLU A 165 15.94 13.39 -0.88
C GLU A 165 15.01 13.07 -2.08
N ILE A 166 14.62 11.80 -2.26
CA ILE A 166 13.64 11.40 -3.28
C ILE A 166 12.28 12.06 -3.04
N ILE A 167 11.78 12.08 -1.80
CA ILE A 167 10.49 12.70 -1.48
C ILE A 167 10.53 14.19 -1.79
N ASP A 168 11.57 14.90 -1.35
CA ASP A 168 11.75 16.33 -1.63
C ASP A 168 11.79 16.60 -3.15
N PHE A 169 12.52 15.76 -3.91
CA PHE A 169 12.59 15.84 -5.37
C PHE A 169 11.21 15.65 -6.01
N VAL A 170 10.47 14.61 -5.60
CA VAL A 170 9.14 14.32 -6.14
C VAL A 170 8.18 15.46 -5.82
N GLN A 171 8.12 15.92 -4.58
CA GLN A 171 7.25 17.02 -4.15
C GLN A 171 7.60 18.37 -4.82
N SER A 172 8.83 18.53 -5.31
CA SER A 172 9.22 19.71 -6.08
C SER A 172 8.70 19.71 -7.52
N LYS A 173 8.25 18.57 -8.05
CA LYS A 173 7.87 18.36 -9.45
C LYS A 173 6.47 17.80 -9.67
N PHE A 174 5.85 17.30 -8.64
CA PHE A 174 4.53 16.66 -8.67
C PHE A 174 3.59 17.33 -7.69
N ASP A 175 2.44 17.79 -8.18
CA ASP A 175 1.46 18.52 -7.38
C ASP A 175 0.50 17.61 -6.58
N GLY A 176 0.49 16.30 -6.89
CA GLY A 176 -0.33 15.31 -6.18
C GLY A 176 0.30 14.85 -4.87
N LEU A 177 -0.37 13.93 -4.19
CA LEU A 177 0.09 13.35 -2.92
C LEU A 177 1.19 12.32 -3.14
N VAL A 178 2.11 12.23 -2.20
CA VAL A 178 3.26 11.30 -2.23
C VAL A 178 3.15 10.31 -1.09
N THR A 179 3.24 9.03 -1.42
CA THR A 179 3.27 7.95 -0.43
C THR A 179 4.38 6.95 -0.72
N TYR A 180 4.73 6.17 0.28
CA TYR A 180 5.59 4.99 0.19
C TYR A 180 4.87 3.84 0.89
N ARG A 181 4.90 2.65 0.29
CA ARG A 181 4.29 1.45 0.87
C ARG A 181 5.35 0.61 1.57
N THR A 182 5.32 0.64 2.92
CA THR A 182 6.16 -0.22 3.76
C THR A 182 5.58 -1.61 3.89
N ASN A 183 6.45 -2.61 4.03
CA ASN A 183 6.02 -3.99 4.25
C ASN A 183 5.45 -4.18 5.66
N TRP A 184 4.55 -5.14 5.80
CA TRP A 184 4.06 -5.60 7.11
C TRP A 184 5.22 -6.11 7.99
N TRP A 185 4.96 -6.22 9.28
CA TRP A 185 5.93 -6.69 10.28
C TRP A 185 5.24 -7.60 11.28
N TYR A 186 6.04 -8.33 12.06
CA TYR A 186 5.53 -8.99 13.23
C TYR A 186 6.36 -8.62 14.45
N THR A 187 5.75 -8.79 15.64
CA THR A 187 6.44 -8.73 16.92
C THR A 187 6.10 -9.97 17.74
N LYS A 188 7.04 -10.41 18.56
CA LYS A 188 6.85 -11.51 19.49
C LYS A 188 7.56 -11.20 20.80
N LYS A 189 6.94 -11.59 21.94
CA LYS A 189 7.43 -11.23 23.29
C LYS A 189 8.90 -11.58 23.50
N ASP A 190 9.31 -12.76 23.08
CA ASP A 190 10.66 -13.31 23.33
C ASP A 190 11.56 -13.23 22.08
N ASP A 191 11.17 -12.47 21.07
CA ASP A 191 11.95 -12.24 19.85
C ASP A 191 12.38 -10.77 19.78
N LEU A 192 13.64 -10.52 20.23
CA LEU A 192 14.22 -9.18 20.22
C LEU A 192 14.37 -8.63 18.80
N SER A 193 14.70 -9.48 17.82
CA SER A 193 14.93 -9.04 16.43
C SER A 193 13.65 -8.50 15.80
N SER A 194 12.52 -9.15 16.03
CA SER A 194 11.22 -8.67 15.54
C SER A 194 10.82 -7.32 16.16
N LYS A 195 11.14 -7.12 17.46
CA LYS A 195 10.89 -5.84 18.13
C LYS A 195 11.78 -4.72 17.59
N LEU A 196 13.08 -4.97 17.41
CA LEU A 196 14.01 -4.02 16.84
C LEU A 196 13.62 -3.62 15.42
N PHE A 197 13.16 -4.56 14.61
CA PHE A 197 12.65 -4.28 13.27
C PHE A 197 11.42 -3.36 13.30
N TYR A 198 10.50 -3.59 14.22
CA TYR A 198 9.35 -2.71 14.42
C TYR A 198 9.76 -1.32 14.94
N GLU A 199 10.69 -1.24 15.90
CA GLU A 199 11.24 0.01 16.40
C GLU A 199 11.94 0.84 15.30
N GLN A 200 12.62 0.17 14.36
CA GLN A 200 13.20 0.84 13.19
C GLN A 200 12.13 1.52 12.35
N LYS A 201 10.97 0.89 12.15
CA LYS A 201 9.85 1.53 11.43
C LYS A 201 9.31 2.76 12.18
N LEU A 202 9.16 2.68 13.50
CA LEU A 202 8.71 3.81 14.32
C LEU A 202 9.69 4.99 14.32
N ASN A 203 10.98 4.73 14.09
CA ASN A 203 12.04 5.74 14.06
C ASN A 203 12.46 6.14 12.65
N ASN A 204 11.73 5.70 11.63
CA ASN A 204 12.10 5.96 10.24
C ASN A 204 11.60 7.35 9.79
N ASN A 205 12.49 8.34 9.83
CA ASN A 205 12.15 9.76 9.67
C ASN A 205 11.72 10.17 8.25
N PHE A 206 11.95 9.37 7.21
CA PHE A 206 11.44 9.73 5.89
C PHE A 206 9.90 9.62 5.82
N PHE A 207 9.28 8.83 6.70
CA PHE A 207 7.82 8.77 6.78
C PHE A 207 7.19 10.13 7.15
N ASP A 208 7.92 10.97 7.90
CA ASP A 208 7.45 12.31 8.27
C ASP A 208 7.26 13.24 7.07
N LYS A 209 7.94 12.96 5.95
CA LYS A 209 7.87 13.76 4.71
C LYS A 209 6.73 13.34 3.78
N LEU A 210 6.16 12.13 3.97
CA LEU A 210 5.06 11.63 3.16
C LEU A 210 3.76 12.38 3.48
N ASP A 211 2.80 12.37 2.56
CA ASP A 211 1.45 12.86 2.81
C ASP A 211 0.64 11.84 3.63
N PHE A 212 0.85 10.55 3.40
CA PHE A 212 0.34 9.44 4.20
C PHE A 212 1.25 8.22 4.06
N ILE A 213 1.21 7.31 5.05
CA ILE A 213 2.00 6.09 5.04
C ILE A 213 1.14 4.94 4.53
N SER A 214 1.59 4.29 3.45
CA SER A 214 0.98 3.04 2.98
C SER A 214 1.61 1.83 3.68
N ILE A 215 0.80 0.81 3.92
CA ILE A 215 1.26 -0.48 4.48
C ILE A 215 0.77 -1.61 3.56
N ALA A 216 1.64 -2.55 3.21
CA ALA A 216 1.23 -3.85 2.71
C ALA A 216 0.74 -4.69 3.90
N ALA A 217 -0.57 -4.72 4.12
CA ALA A 217 -1.18 -5.15 5.38
C ALA A 217 -1.42 -6.67 5.43
N TYR A 218 -0.39 -7.45 5.16
CA TYR A 218 -0.45 -8.93 5.21
C TYR A 218 -0.14 -9.48 6.61
N PHE A 219 -0.70 -8.86 7.64
CA PHE A 219 -0.52 -9.33 9.03
C PHE A 219 -1.16 -10.68 9.24
N GLU A 220 -0.37 -11.63 9.75
CA GLU A 220 -0.82 -12.98 10.05
C GLU A 220 -1.63 -13.00 11.36
N LEU A 221 -2.87 -13.50 11.29
CA LEU A 221 -3.85 -13.38 12.38
C LEU A 221 -4.04 -14.67 13.18
N SER A 222 -4.32 -15.79 12.50
CA SER A 222 -4.75 -17.03 13.15
C SER A 222 -4.13 -18.26 12.51
N ASN A 223 -3.79 -19.27 13.32
CA ASN A 223 -3.34 -20.59 12.84
C ASN A 223 -4.49 -21.48 12.34
N LYS A 224 -5.74 -21.08 12.54
CA LYS A 224 -6.89 -21.89 12.12
C LYS A 224 -7.11 -21.79 10.62
N PRO A 225 -7.50 -22.89 9.96
CA PRO A 225 -7.83 -22.86 8.53
C PRO A 225 -9.12 -22.07 8.25
N VAL A 226 -10.07 -22.06 9.20
CA VAL A 226 -11.34 -21.35 9.12
C VAL A 226 -11.61 -20.67 10.46
N ASN A 227 -12.06 -19.43 10.40
CA ASN A 227 -12.28 -18.59 11.57
C ASN A 227 -13.68 -17.96 11.55
N THR A 228 -14.19 -17.56 12.71
CA THR A 228 -15.28 -16.59 12.80
C THR A 228 -14.74 -15.17 12.68
N VAL A 229 -15.62 -14.21 12.37
CA VAL A 229 -15.25 -12.78 12.34
C VAL A 229 -14.73 -12.30 13.70
N ASP A 230 -15.38 -12.74 14.80
CA ASP A 230 -15.00 -12.34 16.16
C ASP A 230 -13.62 -12.90 16.57
N GLU A 231 -13.26 -14.10 16.12
CA GLU A 231 -11.91 -14.64 16.31
C GLU A 231 -10.86 -13.81 15.56
N LEU A 232 -11.14 -13.37 14.33
CA LEU A 232 -10.25 -12.53 13.55
C LEU A 232 -10.14 -11.11 14.12
N ILE A 233 -11.24 -10.54 14.62
CA ILE A 233 -11.21 -9.27 15.37
C ILE A 233 -10.32 -9.40 16.61
N SER A 234 -10.50 -10.46 17.38
CA SER A 234 -9.66 -10.73 18.55
C SER A 234 -8.19 -10.90 18.18
N ALA A 235 -7.92 -11.54 17.03
CA ALA A 235 -6.57 -11.74 16.52
C ALA A 235 -5.88 -10.44 16.06
N LEU A 236 -6.63 -9.45 15.58
CA LEU A 236 -6.09 -8.11 15.29
C LEU A 236 -5.61 -7.38 16.56
N HIS A 237 -6.13 -7.76 17.73
CA HIS A 237 -5.66 -7.27 19.04
C HIS A 237 -4.63 -8.19 19.70
N SER A 238 -4.60 -9.48 19.33
CA SER A 238 -3.64 -10.46 19.86
C SER A 238 -3.52 -11.65 18.89
N SER A 239 -2.62 -11.53 17.90
CA SER A 239 -2.40 -12.59 16.91
C SER A 239 -2.02 -13.91 17.52
N THR A 240 -2.68 -14.99 17.12
CA THR A 240 -2.41 -16.36 17.62
C THR A 240 -1.37 -17.10 16.78
N VAL A 241 -0.99 -16.56 15.61
CA VAL A 241 0.02 -17.19 14.74
C VAL A 241 1.35 -17.32 15.47
N ASN A 242 1.88 -18.53 15.52
CA ASN A 242 3.16 -18.85 16.17
C ASN A 242 3.28 -18.32 17.62
N ASN A 243 2.15 -18.20 18.33
CA ASN A 243 2.05 -17.66 19.68
C ASN A 243 2.68 -16.25 19.80
N ARG A 244 2.50 -15.40 18.80
CA ARG A 244 3.09 -14.05 18.78
C ARG A 244 2.47 -13.14 19.83
N GLY A 245 1.16 -13.19 20.01
CA GLY A 245 0.43 -12.26 20.88
C GLY A 245 0.53 -10.81 20.43
N GLN A 246 0.87 -10.59 19.16
CA GLN A 246 1.03 -9.26 18.57
C GLN A 246 -0.29 -8.49 18.58
N ASN A 247 -0.29 -7.26 19.07
CA ASN A 247 -1.42 -6.35 18.95
C ASN A 247 -1.26 -5.48 17.69
N ILE A 248 -1.73 -6.01 16.57
CA ILE A 248 -1.58 -5.40 15.24
C ILE A 248 -2.23 -4.01 15.20
N LYS A 249 -3.46 -3.87 15.71
CA LYS A 249 -4.15 -2.57 15.75
C LYS A 249 -3.33 -1.52 16.51
N GLN A 250 -2.82 -1.88 17.68
CA GLN A 250 -2.04 -0.96 18.51
C GLN A 250 -0.71 -0.57 17.86
N GLU A 251 -0.06 -1.53 17.20
CA GLU A 251 1.22 -1.26 16.53
C GLU A 251 1.06 -0.35 15.31
N ILE A 252 0.02 -0.54 14.50
CA ILE A 252 -0.31 0.37 13.40
C ILE A 252 -0.66 1.76 13.94
N TYR A 253 -1.42 1.84 15.05
CA TYR A 253 -1.72 3.11 15.70
C TYR A 253 -0.47 3.81 16.25
N ASN A 254 0.49 3.05 16.77
CA ASN A 254 1.77 3.61 17.23
C ASN A 254 2.57 4.19 16.05
N LEU A 255 2.55 3.56 14.86
CA LEU A 255 3.16 4.12 13.65
C LEU A 255 2.51 5.46 13.27
N TYR A 256 1.19 5.55 13.28
CA TYR A 256 0.48 6.81 13.10
C TYR A 256 0.91 7.86 14.12
N LYS A 257 0.99 7.49 15.41
CA LYS A 257 1.39 8.42 16.49
C LYS A 257 2.83 8.91 16.36
N ALA A 258 3.74 8.04 15.93
CA ALA A 258 5.15 8.37 15.76
C ALA A 258 5.34 9.44 14.67
N HIS A 259 4.66 9.29 13.54
CA HIS A 259 4.86 10.15 12.36
C HIS A 259 3.74 11.17 12.13
N ARG A 260 2.60 11.03 12.82
CA ARG A 260 1.39 11.87 12.65
C ARG A 260 0.89 11.95 11.19
N LYS A 261 1.14 10.89 10.43
CA LYS A 261 0.68 10.74 9.05
C LYS A 261 -0.44 9.71 8.97
N PRO A 262 -1.54 9.99 8.28
CA PRO A 262 -2.61 9.01 8.09
C PRO A 262 -2.06 7.68 7.58
N ILE A 263 -2.66 6.57 7.99
CA ILE A 263 -2.29 5.23 7.54
C ILE A 263 -3.24 4.77 6.45
N PHE A 264 -2.69 4.22 5.39
CA PHE A 264 -3.43 3.62 4.29
C PHE A 264 -3.03 2.15 4.14
N PHE A 265 -4.01 1.25 4.09
CA PHE A 265 -3.73 -0.14 3.74
C PHE A 265 -3.51 -0.24 2.23
N GLY A 266 -2.27 0.05 1.79
CA GLY A 266 -1.89 0.12 0.38
C GLY A 266 -1.96 -1.20 -0.35
N GLU A 267 -1.87 -2.32 0.38
CA GLU A 267 -2.25 -3.66 -0.02
C GLU A 267 -3.01 -4.32 1.12
N LEU A 268 -4.26 -4.67 0.89
CA LEU A 268 -5.07 -5.48 1.79
C LEU A 268 -5.63 -6.64 0.99
N GLY A 269 -5.10 -7.84 1.22
CA GLY A 269 -5.45 -9.00 0.42
C GLY A 269 -5.45 -10.30 1.23
N PHE A 270 -6.36 -11.18 0.83
CA PHE A 270 -6.49 -12.53 1.36
C PHE A 270 -6.84 -13.45 0.20
N SER A 271 -6.25 -14.63 0.13
CA SER A 271 -6.66 -15.59 -0.89
C SER A 271 -8.06 -16.15 -0.60
N ASN A 272 -8.77 -16.59 -1.64
CA ASN A 272 -10.08 -17.25 -1.50
C ASN A 272 -9.93 -18.72 -1.04
N ARG A 273 -9.04 -18.96 -0.07
CA ARG A 273 -8.67 -20.29 0.41
C ARG A 273 -8.80 -20.37 1.93
N GLU A 274 -8.92 -21.60 2.46
CA GLU A 274 -8.69 -21.83 3.87
C GLU A 274 -7.28 -21.40 4.27
N SER A 275 -7.07 -21.04 5.53
CA SER A 275 -5.80 -20.49 6.05
C SER A 275 -5.37 -19.14 5.47
N ALA A 276 -6.26 -18.42 4.79
CA ALA A 276 -5.98 -17.08 4.27
C ALA A 276 -5.56 -16.09 5.37
N SER A 277 -6.10 -16.23 6.59
CA SER A 277 -5.73 -15.41 7.74
C SER A 277 -4.38 -15.79 8.38
N SER A 278 -3.89 -17.00 8.11
CA SER A 278 -2.60 -17.49 8.61
C SER A 278 -1.43 -17.02 7.75
N GLN A 279 -1.64 -16.95 6.43
CA GLN A 279 -0.64 -16.57 5.44
C GLN A 279 -1.28 -15.63 4.40
N PRO A 280 -1.65 -14.39 4.79
CA PRO A 280 -2.40 -13.49 3.91
C PRO A 280 -1.66 -13.15 2.61
N TRP A 281 -0.34 -13.13 2.64
CA TRP A 281 0.55 -12.89 1.49
C TRP A 281 0.65 -14.07 0.52
N ASN A 282 0.26 -15.29 0.96
CA ASN A 282 0.35 -16.50 0.15
C ASN A 282 -0.91 -16.67 -0.70
N HIS A 283 -0.75 -16.76 -2.02
CA HIS A 283 -1.86 -16.97 -2.93
C HIS A 283 -2.47 -18.39 -2.85
N THR A 284 -1.75 -19.36 -2.27
CA THR A 284 -2.21 -20.76 -2.14
C THR A 284 -1.84 -21.34 -0.77
N PRO A 285 -2.37 -20.77 0.35
CA PRO A 285 -2.08 -21.27 1.69
C PRO A 285 -2.74 -22.64 1.95
N SER A 286 -3.75 -22.99 1.17
CA SER A 286 -4.48 -24.27 1.20
C SER A 286 -4.98 -24.64 -0.18
N LYS A 287 -5.22 -25.94 -0.41
CA LYS A 287 -5.90 -26.44 -1.64
C LYS A 287 -7.41 -26.25 -1.60
N VAL A 288 -8.00 -25.97 -0.44
CA VAL A 288 -9.44 -25.85 -0.24
C VAL A 288 -9.88 -24.42 -0.54
N VAL A 289 -10.76 -24.26 -1.54
CA VAL A 289 -11.38 -22.97 -1.87
C VAL A 289 -12.37 -22.59 -0.77
N ASN A 290 -12.24 -21.40 -0.24
CA ASN A 290 -13.13 -20.85 0.79
C ASN A 290 -13.27 -19.33 0.66
N GLY A 291 -14.18 -18.88 -0.20
CA GLY A 291 -14.46 -17.46 -0.39
C GLY A 291 -15.09 -16.77 0.82
N GLU A 292 -15.76 -17.54 1.71
CA GLU A 292 -16.31 -17.01 2.95
C GLU A 292 -15.19 -16.69 3.96
N GLU A 293 -14.08 -17.48 3.99
CA GLU A 293 -12.94 -17.17 4.85
C GLU A 293 -12.28 -15.86 4.40
N GLN A 294 -12.11 -15.67 3.08
CA GLN A 294 -11.64 -14.40 2.54
C GLN A 294 -12.55 -13.23 2.99
N ALA A 295 -13.86 -13.40 2.89
CA ALA A 295 -14.83 -12.37 3.29
C ALA A 295 -14.76 -12.05 4.79
N ARG A 296 -14.61 -13.07 5.66
CA ARG A 296 -14.47 -12.87 7.11
C ARG A 296 -13.19 -12.09 7.45
N CYS A 297 -12.09 -12.31 6.72
CA CYS A 297 -10.87 -11.53 6.90
C CYS A 297 -11.11 -10.04 6.58
N PHE A 298 -11.73 -9.72 5.45
CA PHE A 298 -12.11 -8.34 5.12
C PHE A 298 -13.08 -7.73 6.13
N GLU A 299 -14.07 -8.49 6.57
CA GLU A 299 -15.07 -8.02 7.56
C GLU A 299 -14.42 -7.70 8.92
N ALA A 300 -13.44 -8.50 9.36
CA ALA A 300 -12.72 -8.22 10.59
C ALA A 300 -11.92 -6.90 10.50
N TYR A 301 -11.21 -6.67 9.40
CA TYR A 301 -10.52 -5.40 9.17
C TYR A 301 -11.50 -4.23 9.09
N LYS A 302 -12.60 -4.38 8.37
CA LYS A 302 -13.66 -3.38 8.31
C LYS A 302 -14.10 -2.99 9.72
N LYS A 303 -14.56 -3.95 10.53
CA LYS A 303 -15.08 -3.70 11.88
C LYS A 303 -14.06 -3.04 12.81
N VAL A 304 -12.77 -3.37 12.67
CA VAL A 304 -11.72 -2.84 13.54
C VAL A 304 -11.28 -1.43 13.11
N PHE A 305 -11.32 -1.10 11.81
CA PHE A 305 -10.64 0.09 11.30
C PHE A 305 -11.56 1.11 10.59
N GLU A 306 -12.82 0.78 10.24
CA GLU A 306 -13.67 1.68 9.44
C GLU A 306 -13.96 3.02 10.11
N ASN A 307 -14.04 3.05 11.45
CA ASN A 307 -14.36 4.24 12.24
C ASN A 307 -13.11 4.95 12.79
N GLU A 308 -11.92 4.53 12.41
CA GLU A 308 -10.67 5.15 12.87
C GLU A 308 -10.31 6.34 11.98
N ASP A 309 -10.29 7.54 12.54
CA ASP A 309 -10.02 8.77 11.79
C ASP A 309 -8.61 8.80 11.19
N TRP A 310 -7.66 8.12 11.85
CA TRP A 310 -6.27 8.03 11.41
C TRP A 310 -6.02 7.00 10.29
N ILE A 311 -7.01 6.20 9.93
CA ILE A 311 -6.98 5.34 8.74
C ILE A 311 -7.52 6.10 7.53
N ASN A 312 -6.71 6.25 6.48
CA ASN A 312 -7.07 6.97 5.25
C ASN A 312 -7.85 6.12 4.24
N GLY A 313 -7.89 4.82 4.43
CA GLY A 313 -8.60 3.89 3.55
C GLY A 313 -7.83 2.62 3.28
N PHE A 314 -8.20 1.95 2.19
CA PHE A 314 -7.61 0.68 1.78
C PHE A 314 -7.52 0.51 0.26
N SER A 315 -6.64 -0.38 -0.17
CA SER A 315 -6.52 -0.89 -1.53
C SER A 315 -6.59 -2.41 -1.54
N VAL A 316 -7.63 -2.97 -2.12
CA VAL A 316 -7.81 -4.42 -2.21
C VAL A 316 -6.77 -5.03 -3.13
N PHE A 317 -6.05 -6.03 -2.68
CA PHE A 317 -5.13 -6.81 -3.51
C PHE A 317 -5.82 -8.14 -3.91
N CYS A 318 -6.03 -8.48 -5.21
CA CYS A 318 -5.90 -7.60 -6.35
C CYS A 318 -7.06 -7.84 -7.33
N VAL A 319 -7.25 -6.91 -8.26
CA VAL A 319 -8.34 -6.97 -9.25
C VAL A 319 -7.82 -6.69 -10.67
N GLY A 320 -8.73 -6.55 -11.64
CA GLY A 320 -8.42 -6.21 -13.03
C GLY A 320 -8.20 -7.41 -13.93
N LYS A 321 -8.07 -8.60 -13.36
CA LYS A 321 -8.09 -9.88 -14.06
C LYS A 321 -8.69 -10.93 -13.14
N ILE A 322 -9.61 -11.72 -13.68
CA ILE A 322 -10.12 -12.91 -13.00
C ILE A 322 -9.15 -14.03 -13.34
N ASP A 323 -8.42 -14.47 -12.33
CA ASP A 323 -7.37 -15.46 -12.46
C ASP A 323 -7.50 -16.49 -11.33
N ASP A 324 -7.72 -17.72 -11.70
CA ASP A 324 -7.87 -18.83 -10.76
C ASP A 324 -6.52 -19.23 -10.12
N GLU A 325 -5.39 -18.85 -10.71
CA GLU A 325 -4.07 -19.19 -10.19
C GLU A 325 -3.66 -18.32 -9.02
N LYS A 326 -4.00 -17.02 -9.04
CA LYS A 326 -3.59 -16.07 -7.98
C LYS A 326 -4.48 -16.06 -6.76
N ASN A 327 -5.73 -16.50 -6.88
CA ASN A 327 -6.70 -16.69 -5.79
C ASN A 327 -7.02 -15.43 -4.93
N PHE A 328 -6.49 -14.26 -5.26
CA PHE A 328 -6.74 -13.01 -4.53
C PHE A 328 -7.97 -12.25 -5.02
N TYR A 329 -8.47 -12.56 -6.21
CA TYR A 329 -9.65 -11.87 -6.71
C TYR A 329 -10.82 -12.03 -5.72
N PRO A 330 -11.53 -10.93 -5.36
CA PRO A 330 -12.57 -10.98 -4.34
C PRO A 330 -13.68 -11.96 -4.67
N SER A 331 -13.97 -12.86 -3.75
CA SER A 331 -15.12 -13.78 -3.81
C SER A 331 -16.44 -13.00 -3.83
N LYS A 332 -17.53 -13.68 -4.17
CA LYS A 332 -18.87 -13.09 -4.15
C LYS A 332 -19.23 -12.52 -2.77
N GLU A 333 -18.81 -13.18 -1.72
CA GLU A 333 -19.00 -12.80 -0.33
C GLU A 333 -18.13 -11.58 0.03
N SER A 334 -16.84 -11.60 -0.35
CA SER A 334 -15.90 -10.50 -0.14
C SER A 334 -16.33 -9.21 -0.84
N ILE A 335 -16.90 -9.32 -2.06
CA ILE A 335 -17.40 -8.15 -2.79
C ILE A 335 -18.44 -7.38 -1.99
N LYS A 336 -19.36 -8.09 -1.28
CA LYS A 336 -20.37 -7.45 -0.45
C LYS A 336 -19.74 -6.67 0.70
N VAL A 337 -18.76 -7.25 1.37
CA VAL A 337 -18.05 -6.61 2.48
C VAL A 337 -17.28 -5.38 2.00
N ILE A 338 -16.49 -5.54 0.92
CA ILE A 338 -15.69 -4.44 0.35
C ILE A 338 -16.61 -3.31 -0.12
N LYS A 339 -17.72 -3.62 -0.78
CA LYS A 339 -18.66 -2.63 -1.29
C LYS A 339 -19.26 -1.81 -0.16
N SER A 340 -19.67 -2.45 0.93
CA SER A 340 -20.29 -1.79 2.09
C SER A 340 -19.30 -1.08 3.03
N TRP A 341 -18.00 -1.15 2.77
CA TRP A 341 -17.02 -0.49 3.61
C TRP A 341 -17.01 1.02 3.31
N TYR A 342 -17.21 1.85 4.35
CA TYR A 342 -17.37 3.31 4.26
C TYR A 342 -18.67 3.76 3.51
N GLU A 343 -19.72 2.94 3.54
CA GLU A 343 -21.06 3.36 3.11
C GLU A 343 -21.82 4.10 4.22
#